data_2ba217ffe3169a1d5fd5661a39bb83e2
#
_entry.id   2ba217ffe3169a1d5fd5661a39bb83e2
#
_cell.length_a   1.000
_cell.length_b   1.000
_cell.length_c   1.000
_cell.angle_alpha   90.00
_cell.angle_beta   90.00
_cell.angle_gamma   90.00
#
_symmetry.space_group_name_H-M   'P 1'
#
loop_
_entity.id
_entity.type
_entity.pdbx_description
1 polymer ?
#
loop_
_entity_poly.entity_id
_entity_poly.type
_entity_poly.pdbx_seq_one_letter_code
_entity_poly.pdbx_strand_id
1 'polypeptide(L)'
;MGSIHKESIRQGLKGSPRMKRFLDYLIMNQRDARPRWYIRLLAPLYQHRAWSSKIYWSVRMDTPPYRRFWLGRKSVIESYCCINNAVGDVTIGDHTRVGIHCIVIGPVCIGNHVNLAQGITVTALNHNFEDTTKRIDEQGISTKPVVIGDDVWIGANAVILPGVTIGRHVVVAAGAVVTKDVPDNCVIGGVPAKLIKQI
;
A
#
# COMPACT_ATOMS: atom_id res chain seq x y z
N MET A 1 -2.63 -21.49 20.83
CA MET A 1 -3.05 -22.53 19.85
C MET A 1 -3.72 -22.01 18.55
N GLY A 2 -4.06 -20.73 18.42
CA GLY A 2 -4.74 -20.19 17.22
C GLY A 2 -3.87 -19.71 16.05
N SER A 3 -2.55 -19.55 16.22
CA SER A 3 -1.65 -18.99 15.19
C SER A 3 -1.16 -20.03 14.19
N ILE A 4 -0.89 -21.24 14.63
CA ILE A 4 -0.32 -22.33 13.81
C ILE A 4 -1.32 -22.82 12.73
N HIS A 5 -2.61 -22.79 13.04
CA HIS A 5 -3.66 -23.26 12.10
C HIS A 5 -3.90 -22.29 10.94
N LYS A 6 -3.68 -20.98 11.15
CA LYS A 6 -3.82 -19.95 10.09
C LYS A 6 -2.65 -19.94 9.10
N GLU A 7 -1.44 -20.27 9.56
CA GLU A 7 -0.26 -20.41 8.67
C GLU A 7 -0.33 -21.67 7.81
N SER A 8 -0.84 -22.77 8.35
CA SER A 8 -1.05 -24.03 7.62
C SER A 8 -2.03 -23.87 6.46
N ILE A 9 -3.13 -23.13 6.64
CA ILE A 9 -4.10 -22.83 5.57
C ILE A 9 -3.47 -21.92 4.49
N ARG A 10 -2.64 -20.95 4.89
CA ARG A 10 -1.90 -20.09 3.95
C ARG A 10 -0.84 -20.84 3.13
N GLN A 11 -0.22 -21.86 3.71
CA GLN A 11 0.73 -22.75 3.01
C GLN A 11 0.02 -23.75 2.09
N GLY A 12 -1.14 -24.27 2.46
CA GLY A 12 -1.94 -25.17 1.64
C GLY A 12 -2.52 -24.53 0.37
N LEU A 13 -2.78 -23.21 0.39
CA LEU A 13 -3.22 -22.43 -0.77
C LEU A 13 -2.10 -22.09 -1.76
N LYS A 14 -0.86 -22.46 -1.50
CA LYS A 14 0.25 -22.49 -2.48
C LYS A 14 0.09 -23.61 -3.53
N GLY A 15 -1.09 -24.25 -3.57
CA GLY A 15 -1.49 -25.28 -4.50
C GLY A 15 -1.41 -24.84 -5.97
N SER A 16 -1.66 -25.78 -6.87
CA SER A 16 -1.41 -25.69 -8.30
C SER A 16 -1.78 -24.33 -8.94
N PRO A 17 -1.07 -23.86 -9.97
CA PRO A 17 -1.36 -22.61 -10.68
C PRO A 17 -2.82 -22.49 -11.16
N ARG A 18 -3.47 -23.62 -11.43
CA ARG A 18 -4.91 -23.70 -11.82
C ARG A 18 -5.84 -23.33 -10.68
N MET A 19 -5.56 -23.84 -9.47
CA MET A 19 -6.35 -23.51 -8.28
C MET A 19 -6.25 -22.02 -7.92
N LYS A 20 -5.04 -21.46 -8.00
CA LYS A 20 -4.83 -20.03 -7.78
C LYS A 20 -5.63 -19.18 -8.76
N ARG A 21 -5.58 -19.48 -10.06
CA ARG A 21 -6.37 -18.78 -11.10
C ARG A 21 -7.89 -18.90 -10.85
N PHE A 22 -8.36 -20.06 -10.41
CA PHE A 22 -9.77 -20.27 -10.10
C PHE A 22 -10.20 -19.43 -8.89
N LEU A 23 -9.41 -19.40 -7.82
CA LEU A 23 -9.67 -18.57 -6.64
C LEU A 23 -9.63 -17.08 -6.99
N ASP A 24 -8.65 -16.65 -7.77
CA ASP A 24 -8.56 -15.26 -8.24
C ASP A 24 -9.80 -14.89 -9.08
N TYR A 25 -10.29 -15.80 -9.94
CA TYR A 25 -11.51 -15.59 -10.71
C TYR A 25 -12.76 -15.44 -9.82
N LEU A 26 -12.86 -16.20 -8.73
CA LEU A 26 -13.96 -16.09 -7.78
C LEU A 26 -13.90 -14.83 -6.92
N ILE A 27 -12.71 -14.36 -6.57
CA ILE A 27 -12.51 -13.26 -5.63
C ILE A 27 -12.44 -11.91 -6.36
N MET A 28 -11.72 -11.88 -7.48
CA MET A 28 -11.41 -10.63 -8.18
C MET A 28 -12.29 -10.44 -9.42
N ASN A 29 -12.63 -9.19 -9.70
CA ASN A 29 -13.18 -8.83 -10.98
C ASN A 29 -12.06 -8.87 -12.03
N GLN A 30 -12.28 -9.55 -13.15
CA GLN A 30 -11.25 -9.72 -14.19
C GLN A 30 -10.99 -8.45 -15.00
N ARG A 31 -11.86 -7.43 -14.88
CA ARG A 31 -11.76 -6.19 -15.68
C ARG A 31 -11.07 -5.04 -14.95
N ASP A 32 -11.19 -4.96 -13.64
CA ASP A 32 -10.80 -3.77 -12.86
C ASP A 32 -10.02 -4.06 -11.58
N ALA A 33 -9.39 -5.22 -11.46
CA ALA A 33 -8.55 -5.63 -10.31
C ALA A 33 -9.20 -5.35 -8.93
N ARG A 34 -10.52 -5.34 -8.86
CA ARG A 34 -11.32 -5.10 -7.66
C ARG A 34 -11.89 -6.41 -7.12
N PRO A 35 -11.97 -6.60 -5.80
CA PRO A 35 -12.75 -7.71 -5.26
C PRO A 35 -14.22 -7.60 -5.71
N ARG A 36 -14.83 -8.73 -6.04
CA ARG A 36 -16.25 -8.80 -6.42
C ARG A 36 -17.12 -8.26 -5.29
N TRP A 37 -18.30 -7.76 -5.62
CA TRP A 37 -19.19 -7.08 -4.66
C TRP A 37 -19.50 -7.91 -3.41
N TYR A 38 -19.73 -9.23 -3.56
CA TYR A 38 -20.01 -10.13 -2.43
C TYR A 38 -18.77 -10.35 -1.52
N ILE A 39 -17.55 -10.34 -2.09
CA ILE A 39 -16.33 -10.37 -1.28
C ILE A 39 -16.19 -9.06 -0.48
N ARG A 40 -16.57 -7.94 -1.06
CA ARG A 40 -16.54 -6.63 -0.38
C ARG A 40 -17.53 -6.57 0.79
N LEU A 41 -18.68 -7.24 0.71
CA LEU A 41 -19.60 -7.38 1.84
C LEU A 41 -18.96 -8.12 3.03
N LEU A 42 -18.04 -9.03 2.75
CA LEU A 42 -17.30 -9.78 3.78
C LEU A 42 -16.06 -9.01 4.31
N ALA A 43 -15.81 -7.80 3.84
CA ALA A 43 -14.64 -7.00 4.23
C ALA A 43 -14.43 -6.88 5.75
N PRO A 44 -15.46 -6.71 6.60
CA PRO A 44 -15.27 -6.68 8.06
C PRO A 44 -14.67 -7.94 8.66
N LEU A 45 -14.74 -9.09 7.96
CA LEU A 45 -14.22 -10.37 8.45
C LEU A 45 -12.71 -10.54 8.19
N TYR A 46 -12.15 -9.87 7.19
CA TYR A 46 -10.76 -10.05 6.79
C TYR A 46 -9.92 -8.76 6.76
N GLN A 47 -10.55 -7.59 6.72
CA GLN A 47 -9.86 -6.33 6.92
C GLN A 47 -9.68 -6.09 8.43
N HIS A 48 -8.44 -5.99 8.85
CA HIS A 48 -8.14 -5.70 10.25
C HIS A 48 -7.99 -4.19 10.44
N ARG A 49 -8.91 -3.62 11.18
CA ARG A 49 -8.87 -2.21 11.55
C ARG A 49 -9.20 -2.03 13.03
N ALA A 50 -8.49 -1.15 13.69
CA ALA A 50 -8.79 -0.81 15.07
C ALA A 50 -10.17 -0.12 15.16
N TRP A 51 -10.93 -0.37 16.23
CA TRP A 51 -12.29 0.16 16.39
C TRP A 51 -12.34 1.70 16.37
N SER A 52 -11.26 2.37 16.78
CA SER A 52 -11.13 3.84 16.79
C SER A 52 -10.61 4.41 15.47
N SER A 53 -10.34 3.57 14.47
CA SER A 53 -9.93 4.02 13.14
C SER A 53 -11.12 4.38 12.26
N LYS A 54 -10.88 5.22 11.24
CA LYS A 54 -11.92 5.65 10.32
C LYS A 54 -11.49 5.48 8.86
N ILE A 55 -12.36 4.88 8.06
CA ILE A 55 -12.25 4.85 6.60
C ILE A 55 -13.50 5.52 6.06
N TYR A 56 -13.34 6.57 5.25
CA TYR A 56 -14.47 7.25 4.64
C TYR A 56 -15.13 6.35 3.59
N TRP A 57 -16.44 6.47 3.41
CA TRP A 57 -17.22 5.60 2.53
C TRP A 57 -16.81 5.68 1.05
N SER A 58 -16.27 6.82 0.61
CA SER A 58 -15.80 7.07 -0.77
C SER A 58 -14.41 6.49 -1.06
N VAL A 59 -13.75 5.85 -0.07
CA VAL A 59 -12.46 5.19 -0.27
C VAL A 59 -12.64 3.94 -1.11
N ARG A 60 -11.85 3.83 -2.17
CA ARG A 60 -11.77 2.62 -2.97
C ARG A 60 -10.86 1.60 -2.27
N MET A 61 -11.46 0.50 -1.81
CA MET A 61 -10.75 -0.60 -1.14
C MET A 61 -10.62 -1.79 -2.10
N ASP A 62 -9.48 -1.90 -2.77
CA ASP A 62 -9.12 -3.04 -3.62
C ASP A 62 -8.32 -4.05 -2.79
N THR A 63 -8.96 -4.59 -1.75
CA THR A 63 -8.31 -5.38 -0.70
C THR A 63 -8.89 -6.81 -0.67
N PRO A 64 -8.34 -7.73 -1.50
CA PRO A 64 -8.75 -9.13 -1.46
C PRO A 64 -8.34 -9.83 -0.14
N PRO A 65 -9.06 -10.88 0.30
CA PRO A 65 -8.90 -11.52 1.61
C PRO A 65 -7.60 -12.32 1.76
N TYR A 66 -6.91 -12.66 0.68
CA TYR A 66 -5.66 -13.42 0.71
C TYR A 66 -4.42 -12.57 1.01
N ARG A 67 -4.59 -11.25 1.13
CA ARG A 67 -3.55 -10.29 1.53
C ARG A 67 -3.98 -9.53 2.77
N ARG A 68 -3.00 -9.17 3.59
CA ARG A 68 -3.27 -8.43 4.82
C ARG A 68 -3.53 -6.96 4.54
N PHE A 69 -4.62 -6.45 5.12
CA PHE A 69 -4.83 -5.02 5.31
C PHE A 69 -4.95 -4.76 6.81
N TRP A 70 -4.18 -3.80 7.30
CA TRP A 70 -4.21 -3.37 8.70
C TRP A 70 -4.28 -1.86 8.80
N LEU A 71 -5.19 -1.34 9.64
CA LEU A 71 -5.30 0.08 9.98
C LEU A 71 -5.30 0.24 11.49
N GLY A 72 -4.32 0.96 12.01
CA GLY A 72 -4.07 1.17 13.44
C GLY A 72 -5.08 2.10 14.12
N ARG A 73 -4.91 2.25 15.44
CA ARG A 73 -5.80 3.05 16.29
C ARG A 73 -5.73 4.52 15.95
N LYS A 74 -6.89 5.21 15.98
CA LYS A 74 -7.02 6.64 15.70
C LYS A 74 -6.47 7.07 14.34
N SER A 75 -6.28 6.11 13.43
CA SER A 75 -5.85 6.38 12.07
C SER A 75 -7.03 6.59 11.13
N VAL A 76 -6.83 7.40 10.11
CA VAL A 76 -7.90 7.81 9.21
C VAL A 76 -7.46 7.70 7.76
N ILE A 77 -8.33 7.16 6.91
CA ILE A 77 -8.20 7.20 5.45
C ILE A 77 -9.34 8.07 4.91
N GLU A 78 -8.96 9.19 4.31
CA GLU A 78 -9.92 10.19 3.83
C GLU A 78 -10.54 9.83 2.48
N SER A 79 -11.48 10.65 2.07
CA SER A 79 -12.30 10.46 0.87
C SER A 79 -11.47 10.30 -0.40
N TYR A 80 -12.00 9.49 -1.31
CA TYR A 80 -11.47 9.27 -2.66
C TYR A 80 -10.05 8.68 -2.72
N CYS A 81 -9.54 8.15 -1.60
CA CYS A 81 -8.31 7.37 -1.61
C CYS A 81 -8.52 6.02 -2.32
N CYS A 82 -7.44 5.46 -2.83
CA CYS A 82 -7.39 4.09 -3.33
C CYS A 82 -6.36 3.29 -2.52
N ILE A 83 -6.82 2.25 -1.83
CA ILE A 83 -5.98 1.30 -1.10
C ILE A 83 -6.03 -0.03 -1.82
N ASN A 84 -4.90 -0.47 -2.33
CA ASN A 84 -4.78 -1.71 -3.10
C ASN A 84 -3.70 -2.61 -2.48
N ASN A 85 -4.12 -3.76 -1.92
CA ASN A 85 -3.21 -4.78 -1.41
C ASN A 85 -3.18 -6.05 -2.27
N ALA A 86 -3.73 -6.02 -3.49
CA ALA A 86 -3.81 -7.21 -4.35
C ALA A 86 -2.45 -7.83 -4.66
N VAL A 87 -1.41 -6.99 -4.78
CA VAL A 87 -0.04 -7.43 -5.09
C VAL A 87 0.88 -7.52 -3.86
N GLY A 88 0.44 -7.05 -2.70
CA GLY A 88 1.20 -7.13 -1.44
C GLY A 88 0.46 -6.48 -0.28
N ASP A 89 0.82 -6.86 0.93
CA ASP A 89 0.16 -6.40 2.14
C ASP A 89 0.26 -4.87 2.31
N VAL A 90 -0.78 -4.25 2.90
CA VAL A 90 -0.76 -2.85 3.29
C VAL A 90 -1.02 -2.75 4.78
N THR A 91 -0.09 -2.14 5.50
CA THR A 91 -0.20 -1.89 6.94
C THR A 91 0.00 -0.40 7.22
N ILE A 92 -0.89 0.16 8.02
CA ILE A 92 -0.88 1.56 8.45
C ILE A 92 -0.93 1.56 9.97
N GLY A 93 0.02 2.22 10.61
CA GLY A 93 0.18 2.29 12.05
C GLY A 93 -0.87 3.15 12.75
N ASP A 94 -0.63 3.42 14.03
CA ASP A 94 -1.50 4.20 14.89
C ASP A 94 -1.36 5.72 14.63
N HIS A 95 -2.42 6.49 14.87
CA HIS A 95 -2.42 7.96 14.75
C HIS A 95 -1.97 8.48 13.38
N THR A 96 -2.15 7.70 12.33
CA THR A 96 -1.70 8.00 10.96
C THR A 96 -2.88 8.48 10.11
N ARG A 97 -2.63 9.53 9.34
CA ARG A 97 -3.62 10.11 8.43
C ARG A 97 -3.20 9.91 6.97
N VAL A 98 -4.10 9.37 6.17
CA VAL A 98 -4.00 9.30 4.71
C VAL A 98 -4.99 10.32 4.15
N GLY A 99 -4.45 11.44 3.65
CA GLY A 99 -5.23 12.56 3.14
C GLY A 99 -6.00 12.22 1.86
N ILE A 100 -6.89 13.11 1.49
CA ILE A 100 -7.80 12.94 0.34
C ILE A 100 -7.04 12.63 -0.98
N HIS A 101 -7.64 11.78 -1.83
CA HIS A 101 -7.09 11.39 -3.14
C HIS A 101 -5.73 10.68 -3.12
N CYS A 102 -5.29 10.13 -1.99
CA CYS A 102 -4.06 9.35 -1.94
C CYS A 102 -4.26 7.96 -2.54
N ILE A 103 -3.19 7.42 -3.15
CA ILE A 103 -3.12 6.08 -3.72
C ILE A 103 -2.04 5.30 -2.98
N VAL A 104 -2.38 4.13 -2.44
CA VAL A 104 -1.45 3.23 -1.76
C VAL A 104 -1.55 1.84 -2.39
N ILE A 105 -0.48 1.41 -3.06
CA ILE A 105 -0.40 0.10 -3.73
C ILE A 105 0.69 -0.74 -3.04
N GLY A 106 0.29 -1.82 -2.38
CA GLY A 106 1.18 -2.70 -1.63
C GLY A 106 2.21 -3.47 -2.46
N PRO A 107 3.24 -4.05 -1.80
CA PRO A 107 3.42 -4.12 -0.34
C PRO A 107 3.91 -2.79 0.28
N VAL A 108 3.16 -2.23 1.22
CA VAL A 108 3.48 -0.95 1.86
C VAL A 108 3.30 -1.07 3.38
N CYS A 109 4.29 -0.58 4.12
CA CYS A 109 4.24 -0.42 5.57
C CYS A 109 4.37 1.07 5.91
N ILE A 110 3.35 1.66 6.53
CA ILE A 110 3.33 3.03 7.04
C ILE A 110 3.33 2.98 8.56
N GLY A 111 4.25 3.67 9.18
CA GLY A 111 4.44 3.74 10.62
C GLY A 111 3.34 4.50 11.37
N ASN A 112 3.66 4.86 12.61
CA ASN A 112 2.78 5.60 13.50
C ASN A 112 3.00 7.11 13.35
N HIS A 113 1.97 7.91 13.67
CA HIS A 113 2.04 9.38 13.63
C HIS A 113 2.46 9.94 12.26
N VAL A 114 2.15 9.21 11.18
CA VAL A 114 2.46 9.65 9.82
C VAL A 114 1.31 10.52 9.29
N ASN A 115 1.68 11.64 8.66
CA ASN A 115 0.72 12.50 7.99
C ASN A 115 0.99 12.55 6.48
N LEU A 116 0.17 11.86 5.71
CA LEU A 116 0.12 11.97 4.26
C LEU A 116 -0.85 13.09 3.88
N ALA A 117 -0.35 14.15 3.24
CA ALA A 117 -1.21 15.21 2.72
C ALA A 117 -2.06 14.71 1.53
N GLN A 118 -2.53 15.58 0.66
CA GLN A 118 -3.46 15.23 -0.41
C GLN A 118 -2.72 14.74 -1.67
N GLY A 119 -3.36 13.84 -2.43
CA GLY A 119 -2.90 13.44 -3.75
C GLY A 119 -1.59 12.65 -3.80
N ILE A 120 -1.16 12.08 -2.69
CA ILE A 120 0.11 11.33 -2.62
C ILE A 120 -0.07 9.96 -3.27
N THR A 121 0.95 9.53 -4.01
CA THR A 121 1.05 8.17 -4.54
C THR A 121 2.19 7.42 -3.86
N VAL A 122 1.86 6.32 -3.18
CA VAL A 122 2.80 5.35 -2.64
C VAL A 122 2.61 4.06 -3.40
N THR A 123 3.57 3.67 -4.23
CA THR A 123 3.46 2.45 -5.01
C THR A 123 4.65 1.54 -4.80
N ALA A 124 4.37 0.26 -4.56
CA ALA A 124 5.38 -0.80 -4.48
C ALA A 124 5.43 -1.66 -5.75
N LEU A 125 4.65 -1.31 -6.78
CA LEU A 125 4.48 -2.07 -8.02
C LEU A 125 5.20 -1.40 -9.19
N ASN A 126 5.89 -2.21 -9.99
CA ASN A 126 6.38 -1.86 -11.31
C ASN A 126 5.89 -2.86 -12.36
N HIS A 127 5.69 -2.39 -13.59
CA HIS A 127 5.62 -3.28 -14.75
C HIS A 127 7.02 -3.63 -15.23
N ASN A 128 7.24 -4.89 -15.60
CA ASN A 128 8.50 -5.30 -16.22
C ASN A 128 8.49 -4.85 -17.67
N PHE A 129 9.61 -4.31 -18.17
CA PHE A 129 9.71 -3.70 -19.49
C PHE A 129 11.05 -3.96 -20.20
N GLU A 130 11.92 -4.76 -19.60
CA GLU A 130 13.32 -4.92 -20.05
C GLU A 130 13.42 -5.81 -21.31
N ASP A 131 12.46 -6.70 -21.54
CA ASP A 131 12.42 -7.55 -22.72
C ASP A 131 11.79 -6.79 -23.91
N THR A 132 12.64 -6.20 -24.75
CA THR A 132 12.20 -5.40 -25.91
C THR A 132 11.52 -6.23 -27.00
N THR A 133 11.51 -7.56 -26.90
CA THR A 133 10.83 -8.46 -27.87
C THR A 133 9.37 -8.69 -27.51
N LYS A 134 8.93 -8.27 -26.31
CA LYS A 134 7.56 -8.41 -25.82
C LYS A 134 6.94 -7.07 -25.50
N ARG A 135 5.62 -7.00 -25.59
CA ARG A 135 4.88 -5.84 -25.07
C ARG A 135 5.01 -5.77 -23.56
N ILE A 136 4.95 -4.57 -23.00
CA ILE A 136 5.08 -4.34 -21.55
C ILE A 136 4.00 -5.10 -20.76
N ASP A 137 2.76 -5.14 -21.28
CA ASP A 137 1.64 -5.84 -20.63
C ASP A 137 1.79 -7.38 -20.60
N GLU A 138 2.68 -7.94 -21.42
CA GLU A 138 2.98 -9.37 -21.46
C GLU A 138 4.14 -9.77 -20.52
N GLN A 139 4.92 -8.81 -20.03
CA GLN A 139 6.10 -9.07 -19.20
C GLN A 139 5.79 -9.22 -17.70
N GLY A 140 4.53 -8.97 -17.31
CA GLY A 140 4.10 -9.07 -15.93
C GLY A 140 4.54 -7.89 -15.05
N ILE A 141 4.51 -8.12 -13.75
CA ILE A 141 4.79 -7.09 -12.75
C ILE A 141 5.83 -7.58 -11.74
N SER A 142 6.55 -6.63 -11.13
CA SER A 142 7.41 -6.86 -9.98
C SER A 142 7.02 -5.92 -8.83
N THR A 143 7.33 -6.32 -7.61
CA THR A 143 7.06 -5.50 -6.43
C THR A 143 8.31 -5.37 -5.57
N LYS A 144 8.55 -4.16 -5.05
CA LYS A 144 9.56 -3.90 -4.02
C LYS A 144 8.88 -3.16 -2.86
N PRO A 145 8.96 -3.68 -1.63
CA PRO A 145 8.26 -3.08 -0.48
C PRO A 145 8.64 -1.61 -0.29
N VAL A 146 7.64 -0.78 0.05
CA VAL A 146 7.86 0.58 0.51
C VAL A 146 7.64 0.62 2.01
N VAL A 147 8.57 1.25 2.73
CA VAL A 147 8.51 1.44 4.18
C VAL A 147 8.56 2.91 4.50
N ILE A 148 7.59 3.40 5.29
CA ILE A 148 7.57 4.76 5.81
C ILE A 148 7.63 4.64 7.33
N GLY A 149 8.68 5.22 7.93
CA GLY A 149 8.91 5.20 9.37
C GLY A 149 7.89 6.02 10.15
N ASP A 150 8.10 6.11 11.46
CA ASP A 150 7.23 6.86 12.35
C ASP A 150 7.48 8.38 12.25
N ASP A 151 6.46 9.18 12.59
CA ASP A 151 6.57 10.64 12.67
C ASP A 151 7.05 11.28 11.34
N VAL A 152 6.47 10.85 10.23
CA VAL A 152 6.80 11.35 8.89
C VAL A 152 5.67 12.23 8.37
N TRP A 153 6.03 13.37 7.80
CA TRP A 153 5.11 14.22 7.05
C TRP A 153 5.46 14.21 5.56
N ILE A 154 4.51 13.78 4.73
CA ILE A 154 4.63 13.81 3.28
C ILE A 154 3.71 14.88 2.72
N GLY A 155 4.31 15.87 2.04
CA GLY A 155 3.63 16.98 1.39
C GLY A 155 2.79 16.55 0.19
N ALA A 156 1.81 17.37 -0.17
CA ALA A 156 0.84 17.08 -1.22
C ALA A 156 1.49 16.73 -2.57
N ASN A 157 0.85 15.82 -3.31
CA ASN A 157 1.27 15.37 -4.64
C ASN A 157 2.69 14.75 -4.71
N ALA A 158 3.25 14.32 -3.58
CA ALA A 158 4.49 13.56 -3.59
C ALA A 158 4.27 12.14 -4.11
N VAL A 159 5.32 11.56 -4.70
CA VAL A 159 5.33 10.18 -5.22
C VAL A 159 6.46 9.41 -4.56
N ILE A 160 6.13 8.26 -3.95
CA ILE A 160 7.09 7.34 -3.35
C ILE A 160 7.17 6.10 -4.23
N LEU A 161 8.36 5.82 -4.76
CA LEU A 161 8.59 4.74 -5.71
C LEU A 161 8.86 3.38 -5.03
N PRO A 162 8.73 2.27 -5.78
CA PRO A 162 8.93 0.94 -5.24
C PRO A 162 10.33 0.72 -4.66
N GLY A 163 10.39 0.10 -3.49
CA GLY A 163 11.62 -0.24 -2.79
C GLY A 163 12.18 0.85 -1.88
N VAL A 164 11.53 2.01 -1.80
CA VAL A 164 11.99 3.12 -0.97
C VAL A 164 11.68 2.88 0.50
N THR A 165 12.68 3.11 1.35
CA THR A 165 12.54 3.23 2.81
C THR A 165 12.71 4.69 3.22
N ILE A 166 11.69 5.26 3.87
CA ILE A 166 11.75 6.59 4.50
C ILE A 166 11.92 6.38 6.01
N GLY A 167 12.99 6.95 6.57
CA GLY A 167 13.29 6.88 7.99
C GLY A 167 12.27 7.61 8.86
N ARG A 168 12.55 7.70 10.15
CA ARG A 168 11.69 8.40 11.12
C ARG A 168 11.94 9.92 11.11
N HIS A 169 10.94 10.68 11.50
CA HIS A 169 11.02 12.15 11.66
C HIS A 169 11.51 12.83 10.37
N VAL A 170 10.90 12.48 9.25
CA VAL A 170 11.25 12.97 7.91
C VAL A 170 10.13 13.85 7.37
N VAL A 171 10.51 14.94 6.71
CA VAL A 171 9.59 15.76 5.92
C VAL A 171 9.91 15.59 4.44
N VAL A 172 8.93 15.15 3.68
CA VAL A 172 8.97 15.11 2.21
C VAL A 172 8.22 16.32 1.68
N ALA A 173 8.90 17.20 0.95
CA ALA A 173 8.29 18.40 0.37
C ALA A 173 7.20 18.04 -0.66
N ALA A 174 6.22 18.93 -0.82
CA ALA A 174 5.16 18.76 -1.81
C ALA A 174 5.72 18.62 -3.23
N GLY A 175 5.10 17.75 -4.05
CA GLY A 175 5.50 17.48 -5.42
C GLY A 175 6.81 16.68 -5.56
N ALA A 176 7.42 16.22 -4.48
CA ALA A 176 8.65 15.45 -4.55
C ALA A 176 8.44 14.05 -5.14
N VAL A 177 9.43 13.54 -5.88
CA VAL A 177 9.49 12.15 -6.34
C VAL A 177 10.64 11.43 -5.64
N VAL A 178 10.30 10.59 -4.67
CA VAL A 178 11.27 9.87 -3.84
C VAL A 178 11.65 8.57 -4.52
N THR A 179 12.90 8.48 -4.96
CA THR A 179 13.44 7.37 -5.76
C THR A 179 14.49 6.54 -5.04
N LYS A 180 14.92 6.97 -3.85
CA LYS A 180 15.98 6.36 -3.03
C LYS A 180 15.60 6.43 -1.55
N ASP A 181 16.24 5.58 -0.76
CA ASP A 181 16.07 5.59 0.69
C ASP A 181 16.43 6.94 1.30
N VAL A 182 15.70 7.28 2.36
CA VAL A 182 15.79 8.56 3.07
C VAL A 182 16.16 8.28 4.52
N PRO A 183 17.27 8.85 5.02
CA PRO A 183 17.66 8.68 6.41
C PRO A 183 16.72 9.39 7.37
N ASP A 184 16.86 9.10 8.66
CA ASP A 184 16.10 9.75 9.73
C ASP A 184 16.40 11.27 9.83
N ASN A 185 15.48 12.01 10.42
CA ASN A 185 15.63 13.40 10.87
C ASN A 185 16.06 14.35 9.74
N CYS A 186 15.36 14.35 8.61
CA CYS A 186 15.74 15.23 7.50
C CYS A 186 14.52 15.75 6.71
N VAL A 187 14.78 16.77 5.91
CA VAL A 187 13.85 17.32 4.92
C VAL A 187 14.39 17.01 3.54
N ILE A 188 13.55 16.41 2.69
CA ILE A 188 13.88 16.12 1.29
C ILE A 188 12.86 16.78 0.35
N GLY A 189 13.26 17.00 -0.92
CA GLY A 189 12.35 17.54 -1.93
C GLY A 189 12.95 17.54 -3.32
N GLY A 190 12.11 17.81 -4.31
CA GLY A 190 12.47 17.87 -5.73
C GLY A 190 12.16 16.60 -6.53
N VAL A 191 12.51 16.61 -7.81
CA VAL A 191 12.29 15.51 -8.78
C VAL A 191 13.60 15.29 -9.56
N PRO A 192 14.35 14.21 -9.25
CA PRO A 192 14.19 13.31 -8.09
C PRO A 192 14.46 14.01 -6.75
N ALA A 193 13.87 13.52 -5.68
CA ALA A 193 14.03 14.10 -4.34
C ALA A 193 15.49 14.00 -3.86
N LYS A 194 15.95 15.10 -3.27
CA LYS A 194 17.30 15.23 -2.68
C LYS A 194 17.18 15.81 -1.27
N LEU A 195 18.21 15.60 -0.46
CA LEU A 195 18.32 16.20 0.86
C LEU A 195 18.33 17.73 0.73
N ILE A 196 17.41 18.39 1.46
CA ILE A 196 17.36 19.85 1.58
C ILE A 196 18.08 20.28 2.86
N LYS A 197 17.78 19.59 3.98
CA LYS A 197 18.43 19.88 5.25
C LYS A 197 18.32 18.71 6.21
N GLN A 198 19.26 18.60 7.14
CA GLN A 198 19.21 17.72 8.30
C GLN A 198 18.52 18.47 9.45
N ILE A 199 17.69 17.77 10.25
CA ILE A 199 16.96 18.32 11.41
C ILE A 199 17.74 18.00 12.68
#